data_22672bada37bb2cf96c27b7dcafdc198
#
_entry.id   22672bada37bb2cf96c27b7dcafdc198
#
_cell.length_a   1.000
_cell.length_b   1.000
_cell.length_c   1.000
_cell.angle_alpha   90.00
_cell.angle_beta   90.00
_cell.angle_gamma   90.00
#
_symmetry.space_group_name_H-M   'P 1'
#
loop_
_entity.id
_entity.type
_entity.pdbx_description
1 polymer ?
#
loop_
_entity_poly.entity_id
_entity_poly.type
_entity_poly.pdbx_seq_one_letter_code
_entity_poly.pdbx_strand_id
1 'polypeptide(L)'
;MNDPINTYANLCDQVLEKIQFVPENAAYRTVVEEMYKHRKKVTLSGKTVSEIEETIAAGQIEELAVQARDELELIPKMREWKPWEFSHEIEIEKEENPTGIAKN
;
A
#
# COMPACT_ATOMS: atom_id res chain seq x y z
N MET A 1 4.48 -6.89 26.30
CA MET A 1 4.14 -5.49 26.40
C MET A 1 4.08 -4.84 25.03
N ASN A 2 3.01 -4.16 24.76
CA ASN A 2 2.82 -3.59 23.44
C ASN A 2 3.39 -2.18 23.37
N ASP A 3 4.37 -2.03 22.49
CA ASP A 3 4.89 -0.73 22.13
C ASP A 3 4.31 -0.39 20.78
N PRO A 4 3.31 0.50 20.70
CA PRO A 4 2.64 0.75 19.41
C PRO A 4 3.61 1.29 18.36
N ILE A 5 4.62 2.04 18.76
CA ILE A 5 5.60 2.57 17.82
C ILE A 5 6.40 1.44 17.19
N ASN A 6 6.98 0.57 18.04
CA ASN A 6 7.75 -0.55 17.53
C ASN A 6 6.89 -1.55 16.77
N THR A 7 5.68 -1.77 17.26
CA THR A 7 4.76 -2.69 16.58
C THR A 7 4.46 -2.21 15.18
N TYR A 8 4.13 -0.91 15.03
CA TYR A 8 3.82 -0.37 13.72
C TYR A 8 5.05 -0.35 12.81
N ALA A 9 6.22 0.02 13.35
CA ALA A 9 7.45 0.01 12.56
C ALA A 9 7.74 -1.39 12.02
N ASN A 10 7.53 -2.41 12.85
CA ASN A 10 7.73 -3.79 12.41
C ASN A 10 6.74 -4.18 11.32
N LEU A 11 5.51 -3.73 11.43
CA LEU A 11 4.51 -3.99 10.40
C LEU A 11 4.89 -3.32 9.09
N CYS A 12 5.40 -2.10 9.15
CA CYS A 12 5.89 -1.41 7.95
C CYS A 12 7.02 -2.20 7.29
N ASP A 13 7.94 -2.71 8.11
CA ASP A 13 9.04 -3.54 7.58
C ASP A 13 8.51 -4.77 6.88
N GLN A 14 7.52 -5.42 7.47
CA GLN A 14 6.95 -6.62 6.87
C GLN A 14 6.27 -6.31 5.53
N VAL A 15 5.57 -5.19 5.46
CA VAL A 15 4.95 -4.78 4.19
C VAL A 15 6.03 -4.52 3.15
N LEU A 16 7.08 -3.80 3.53
CA LEU A 16 8.17 -3.47 2.60
C LEU A 16 8.87 -4.73 2.11
N GLU A 17 8.99 -5.74 2.96
CA GLU A 17 9.60 -6.99 2.57
C GLU A 17 8.72 -7.78 1.61
N LYS A 18 7.45 -7.87 1.92
CA LYS A 18 6.52 -8.66 1.10
C LYS A 18 6.24 -8.02 -0.24
N ILE A 19 6.24 -6.68 -0.31
CA ILE A 19 5.94 -6.02 -1.56
C ILE A 19 7.02 -6.28 -2.62
N GLN A 20 8.18 -6.76 -2.20
CA GLN A 20 9.26 -7.10 -3.14
C GLN A 20 8.88 -8.25 -4.07
N PHE A 21 7.87 -9.02 -3.71
CA PHE A 21 7.37 -10.10 -4.57
C PHE A 21 6.50 -9.60 -5.71
N VAL A 22 6.08 -8.34 -5.67
CA VAL A 22 5.30 -7.72 -6.73
C VAL A 22 6.28 -7.13 -7.75
N PRO A 23 6.01 -7.26 -9.06
CA PRO A 23 6.94 -6.75 -10.07
C PRO A 23 7.19 -5.25 -9.94
N GLU A 24 8.41 -4.84 -10.26
CA GLU A 24 8.82 -3.45 -10.14
C GLU A 24 8.01 -2.51 -11.00
N ASN A 25 7.53 -3.00 -12.14
CA ASN A 25 6.76 -2.16 -13.05
C ASN A 25 5.29 -2.02 -12.67
N ALA A 26 4.87 -2.68 -11.60
CA ALA A 26 3.50 -2.55 -11.12
C ALA A 26 3.36 -1.29 -10.28
N ALA A 27 2.42 -0.43 -10.66
CA ALA A 27 2.19 0.81 -9.92
C ALA A 27 1.85 0.53 -8.46
N TYR A 28 1.15 -0.55 -8.20
CA TYR A 28 0.80 -0.96 -6.85
C TYR A 28 2.04 -1.06 -5.97
N ARG A 29 3.11 -1.69 -6.48
CA ARG A 29 4.34 -1.83 -5.71
C ARG A 29 4.95 -0.47 -5.38
N THR A 30 5.03 0.41 -6.38
CA THR A 30 5.63 1.73 -6.17
C THR A 30 4.88 2.51 -5.10
N VAL A 31 3.53 2.52 -5.20
CA VAL A 31 2.71 3.25 -4.25
C VAL A 31 2.88 2.72 -2.84
N VAL A 32 2.82 1.40 -2.68
CA VAL A 32 2.93 0.79 -1.36
C VAL A 32 4.31 0.99 -0.78
N GLU A 33 5.35 0.83 -1.60
CA GLU A 33 6.71 1.02 -1.13
C GLU A 33 6.93 2.44 -0.61
N GLU A 34 6.52 3.42 -1.39
CA GLU A 34 6.74 4.81 -0.98
C GLU A 34 5.95 5.17 0.26
N MET A 35 4.71 4.70 0.32
CA MET A 35 3.86 4.96 1.46
C MET A 35 4.47 4.40 2.75
N TYR A 36 4.87 3.14 2.73
CA TYR A 36 5.35 2.49 3.95
C TYR A 36 6.78 2.87 4.30
N LYS A 37 7.59 3.26 3.32
CA LYS A 37 8.91 3.86 3.62
C LYS A 37 8.72 5.17 4.37
N HIS A 38 7.81 6.00 3.91
CA HIS A 38 7.53 7.28 4.56
C HIS A 38 6.98 7.06 5.97
N ARG A 39 6.01 6.17 6.11
CA ARG A 39 5.38 5.90 7.40
C ARG A 39 6.38 5.33 8.40
N LYS A 40 7.26 4.45 7.94
CA LYS A 40 8.29 3.89 8.80
C LYS A 40 9.26 4.98 9.27
N LYS A 41 9.68 5.85 8.34
CA LYS A 41 10.58 6.94 8.67
C LYS A 41 9.98 7.85 9.72
N VAL A 42 8.72 8.22 9.56
CA VAL A 42 8.03 9.07 10.52
C VAL A 42 7.94 8.37 11.87
N THR A 43 7.61 7.09 11.86
CA THR A 43 7.42 6.30 13.08
C THR A 43 8.69 6.21 13.89
N LEU A 44 9.84 6.12 13.24
CA LEU A 44 11.13 5.96 13.91
C LEU A 44 11.88 7.28 14.10
N SER A 45 11.22 8.41 13.90
CA SER A 45 11.89 9.71 13.97
C SER A 45 11.97 10.32 15.36
N GLY A 46 11.54 9.58 16.39
CA GLY A 46 11.60 10.07 17.77
C GLY A 46 10.39 10.90 18.17
N LYS A 47 9.34 10.90 17.35
CA LYS A 47 8.13 11.63 17.66
C LYS A 47 7.25 10.87 18.64
N THR A 48 6.36 11.60 19.32
CA THR A 48 5.34 10.94 20.12
C THR A 48 4.32 10.29 19.23
N VAL A 49 3.51 9.38 19.81
CA VAL A 49 2.46 8.71 19.06
C VAL A 49 1.52 9.75 18.41
N SER A 50 1.17 10.77 19.17
CA SER A 50 0.28 11.81 18.67
C SER A 50 0.87 12.55 17.47
N GLU A 51 2.14 12.86 17.54
CA GLU A 51 2.84 13.53 16.43
C GLU A 51 2.94 12.64 15.19
N ILE A 52 3.18 11.35 15.41
CA ILE A 52 3.24 10.38 14.32
C ILE A 52 1.88 10.33 13.61
N GLU A 53 0.81 10.24 14.40
CA GLU A 53 -0.55 10.18 13.85
C GLU A 53 -0.86 11.43 13.03
N GLU A 54 -0.48 12.59 13.54
CA GLU A 54 -0.71 13.85 12.83
C GLU A 54 0.09 13.93 11.54
N THR A 55 1.33 13.49 11.59
CA THR A 55 2.21 13.57 10.44
C THR A 55 1.76 12.64 9.32
N ILE A 56 1.36 11.42 9.67
CA ILE A 56 0.88 10.46 8.68
C ILE A 56 -0.53 10.84 8.21
N ALA A 57 -1.34 11.39 9.12
CA ALA A 57 -2.67 11.90 8.80
C ALA A 57 -3.60 10.85 8.20
N ALA A 58 -3.55 9.63 8.74
CA ALA A 58 -4.38 8.54 8.23
C ALA A 58 -5.07 7.79 9.36
N GLY A 59 -5.23 8.42 10.52
CA GLY A 59 -5.91 7.84 11.65
C GLY A 59 -5.00 7.57 12.81
N GLN A 60 -5.54 6.92 13.82
CA GLN A 60 -4.78 6.59 15.02
C GLN A 60 -3.83 5.43 14.73
N ILE A 61 -2.78 5.31 15.55
CA ILE A 61 -1.75 4.31 15.30
C ILE A 61 -2.31 2.89 15.32
N GLU A 62 -3.36 2.65 16.10
CA GLU A 62 -4.04 1.36 16.09
C GLU A 62 -4.69 1.09 14.74
N GLU A 63 -5.24 2.12 14.13
CA GLU A 63 -5.85 2.00 12.81
C GLU A 63 -4.77 1.82 11.74
N LEU A 64 -3.65 2.51 11.89
CA LEU A 64 -2.53 2.35 10.98
C LEU A 64 -2.02 0.91 11.02
N ALA A 65 -1.98 0.31 12.20
CA ALA A 65 -1.57 -1.07 12.35
C ALA A 65 -2.54 -2.03 11.65
N VAL A 66 -3.84 -1.75 11.76
CA VAL A 66 -4.85 -2.56 11.07
C VAL A 66 -4.65 -2.44 9.55
N GLN A 67 -4.43 -1.23 9.05
CA GLN A 67 -4.18 -1.03 7.63
C GLN A 67 -2.97 -1.82 7.15
N ALA A 68 -1.90 -1.82 7.94
CA ALA A 68 -0.69 -2.56 7.57
C ALA A 68 -0.95 -4.07 7.55
N ARG A 69 -1.70 -4.58 8.52
CA ARG A 69 -2.05 -6.00 8.54
C ARG A 69 -2.92 -6.37 7.34
N ASP A 70 -3.86 -5.49 7.01
CA ASP A 70 -4.70 -5.72 5.83
C ASP A 70 -3.86 -5.75 4.56
N GLU A 71 -2.87 -4.86 4.47
CA GLU A 71 -1.97 -4.84 3.33
C GLU A 71 -1.17 -6.14 3.25
N LEU A 72 -0.72 -6.64 4.39
CA LEU A 72 0.02 -7.90 4.43
C LEU A 72 -0.81 -9.07 3.93
N GLU A 73 -2.12 -9.03 4.17
CA GLU A 73 -3.02 -10.06 3.67
C GLU A 73 -3.31 -9.88 2.19
N LEU A 74 -3.35 -8.63 1.75
CA LEU A 74 -3.69 -8.32 0.37
C LEU A 74 -2.54 -8.64 -0.60
N ILE A 75 -1.31 -8.40 -0.20
CA ILE A 75 -0.15 -8.57 -1.09
C ILE A 75 -0.09 -9.95 -1.75
N PRO A 76 -0.24 -11.07 -1.00
CA PRO A 76 -0.24 -12.37 -1.64
C PRO A 76 -1.37 -12.55 -2.64
N LYS A 77 -2.54 -11.95 -2.34
CA LYS A 77 -3.68 -12.04 -3.24
C LYS A 77 -3.44 -11.24 -4.51
N MET A 78 -2.85 -10.06 -4.38
CA MET A 78 -2.50 -9.23 -5.52
C MET A 78 -1.48 -9.92 -6.40
N ARG A 79 -0.52 -10.58 -5.76
CA ARG A 79 0.52 -11.31 -6.48
C ARG A 79 -0.08 -12.43 -7.31
N GLU A 80 -1.07 -13.12 -6.77
CA GLU A 80 -1.75 -14.19 -7.47
C GLU A 80 -2.68 -13.66 -8.55
N TRP A 81 -3.41 -12.60 -8.22
CA TRP A 81 -4.41 -12.01 -9.10
C TRP A 81 -3.78 -11.23 -10.25
N LYS A 82 -2.67 -10.55 -10.00
CA LYS A 82 -1.90 -9.78 -10.99
C LYS A 82 -2.75 -8.76 -11.74
N PRO A 83 -3.41 -7.86 -11.02
CA PRO A 83 -4.27 -6.87 -11.67
C PRO A 83 -3.52 -5.96 -12.63
N TRP A 84 -2.21 -5.78 -12.43
CA TRP A 84 -1.40 -4.96 -13.32
C TRP A 84 -1.32 -5.54 -14.73
N GLU A 85 -1.56 -6.83 -14.88
CA GLU A 85 -1.58 -7.47 -16.20
C GLU A 85 -2.92 -7.24 -16.90
N PHE A 86 -4.01 -7.22 -16.12
CA PHE A 86 -5.33 -7.03 -16.67
C PHE A 86 -5.62 -5.58 -16.98
N SER A 87 -5.02 -4.66 -16.25
CA SER A 87 -5.26 -3.24 -16.47
C SER A 87 -4.97 -2.81 -17.88
N HIS A 88 -3.90 -3.36 -18.45
CA HIS A 88 -3.51 -3.02 -19.81
C HIS A 88 -4.59 -3.40 -20.81
N GLU A 89 -5.16 -4.57 -20.63
CA GLU A 89 -6.21 -5.05 -21.53
C GLU A 89 -7.47 -4.21 -21.40
N ILE A 90 -7.79 -3.83 -20.16
CA ILE A 90 -8.98 -3.01 -19.92
C ILE A 90 -8.83 -1.66 -20.60
N GLU A 91 -7.66 -1.08 -20.56
CA GLU A 91 -7.42 0.21 -21.20
C GLU A 91 -7.63 0.13 -22.70
N ILE A 92 -7.18 -0.96 -23.30
CA ILE A 92 -7.37 -1.16 -24.73
C ILE A 92 -8.85 -1.24 -25.07
N GLU A 93 -9.61 -1.94 -24.25
CA GLU A 93 -11.05 -2.07 -24.47
C GLU A 93 -11.75 -0.73 -24.38
N LYS A 94 -11.34 0.10 -23.43
CA LYS A 94 -11.94 1.41 -23.28
C LYS A 94 -11.72 2.28 -24.50
N GLU A 95 -10.57 2.16 -25.10
CA GLU A 95 -10.26 2.95 -26.29
C GLU A 95 -11.11 2.52 -27.47
N GLU A 96 -11.45 1.26 -27.56
CA GLU A 96 -12.28 0.75 -28.63
C GLU A 96 -13.73 1.13 -28.49
N ASN A 97 -14.13 1.51 -27.32
CA ASN A 97 -15.53 1.65 -26.97
C ASN A 97 -15.92 3.04 -26.57
N PRO A 98 -15.58 3.95 -27.17
CA PRO A 98 -15.83 5.32 -26.72
C PRO A 98 -17.26 5.75 -26.79
N THR A 99 -17.41 4.84 -26.80
CA THR A 99 -18.24 5.18 -26.70
C THR A 99 -18.91 5.28 -26.77
N GLY A 100 -18.90 4.95 -26.92
CA GLY A 100 -19.35 4.86 -27.00
C GLY A 100 -19.88 4.84 -26.92
N ILE A 101 -19.98 4.68 -27.25
CA ILE A 101 -20.25 4.67 -27.46
C ILE A 101 -20.40 4.39 -27.88
N ALA A 102 -20.29 4.12 -28.06
CA ALA A 102 -20.05 3.78 -28.55
C ALA A 102 -19.82 3.49 -28.77
N LYS A 103 -19.54 3.28 -29.00
CA LYS A 103 -19.05 2.99 -29.33
C LYS A 103 -19.20 2.89 -29.36
N ASN A 104 -19.47 2.87 -29.28
CA ASN A 104 -19.36 2.84 -29.47
C ASN A 104 -19.56 2.97 -29.63
#